data_35e06a9c44a37b21c7866b11b188361b
#
_entry.id   35e06a9c44a37b21c7866b11b188361b
#
_cell.length_a   1.000
_cell.length_b   1.000
_cell.length_c   1.000
_cell.angle_alpha   90.00
_cell.angle_beta   90.00
_cell.angle_gamma   90.00
#
_symmetry.space_group_name_H-M   'P 1'
#
loop_
_entity.id
_entity.type
_entity.pdbx_description
1 polymer ?
#
loop_
_entity_poly.entity_id
_entity_poly.type
_entity_poly.pdbx_seq_one_letter_code
_entity_poly.pdbx_strand_id
1 'polypeptide(L)'
;GEPLPFRQEDVKSEGHAIEVRINSEDPDHDFRPSAGRITALTVPGGPGVRWDSHVRAGYSVPPNYDSLVGKLIVHAPSRPEAITRMRRALDELVIEGVKTTIPLHQRIFRHKDFIDGNVDTTWVERVLMPPRAGAPAGS
;
A
#
# COMPACT_ATOMS: atom_id res chain seq x y z
N GLY A 1 -16.35 1.25 -6.37
CA GLY A 1 -14.94 1.37 -6.64
C GLY A 1 -14.09 0.79 -5.53
N GLU A 2 -12.82 0.74 -5.80
CA GLU A 2 -11.89 0.26 -4.81
C GLU A 2 -11.89 1.17 -3.60
N PRO A 3 -11.88 0.63 -2.39
CA PRO A 3 -11.77 1.45 -1.22
C PRO A 3 -10.38 2.12 -1.16
N LEU A 4 -10.34 3.27 -0.54
CA LEU A 4 -9.07 3.89 -0.19
C LEU A 4 -8.31 2.97 0.77
N PRO A 5 -7.00 3.18 0.97
CA PRO A 5 -6.22 2.35 1.89
C PRO A 5 -6.73 2.33 3.33
N PHE A 6 -7.73 3.14 3.67
CA PHE A 6 -8.36 3.16 4.99
C PHE A 6 -9.87 3.19 4.82
N ARG A 7 -10.62 2.88 5.88
CA ARG A 7 -12.07 2.85 5.87
C ARG A 7 -12.63 3.82 6.90
N GLN A 8 -13.82 4.36 6.60
CA GLN A 8 -14.47 5.31 7.51
C GLN A 8 -14.81 4.67 8.85
N GLU A 9 -15.23 3.43 8.87
CA GLU A 9 -15.56 2.73 10.10
C GLU A 9 -14.36 2.44 10.98
N ASP A 10 -13.14 2.63 10.49
CA ASP A 10 -11.94 2.49 11.29
C ASP A 10 -11.68 3.72 12.16
N VAL A 11 -12.40 4.81 11.93
CA VAL A 11 -12.26 6.02 12.74
C VAL A 11 -13.09 5.87 14.01
N LYS A 12 -12.44 5.94 15.14
CA LYS A 12 -13.08 5.76 16.44
C LYS A 12 -12.68 6.87 17.40
N SER A 13 -13.48 7.07 18.48
CA SER A 13 -13.19 8.09 19.48
C SER A 13 -11.84 7.91 20.16
N GLU A 14 -11.35 6.67 20.23
CA GLU A 14 -10.10 6.33 20.91
C GLU A 14 -8.93 6.20 19.96
N GLY A 15 -9.13 6.46 18.67
CA GLY A 15 -8.03 6.33 17.76
C GLY A 15 -8.46 6.20 16.30
N HIS A 16 -7.46 5.99 15.47
CA HIS A 16 -7.62 5.89 14.04
C HIS A 16 -6.78 4.72 13.52
N ALA A 17 -7.39 3.85 12.75
CA ALA A 17 -6.70 2.71 12.16
C ALA A 17 -6.64 2.87 10.64
N ILE A 18 -5.52 2.49 10.06
CA ILE A 18 -5.32 2.48 8.60
C ILE A 18 -4.80 1.12 8.19
N GLU A 19 -5.41 0.53 7.16
CA GLU A 19 -4.98 -0.72 6.57
C GLU A 19 -4.55 -0.49 5.13
N VAL A 20 -3.39 -1.01 4.76
CA VAL A 20 -2.86 -0.95 3.40
C VAL A 20 -2.57 -2.35 2.92
N ARG A 21 -3.10 -2.70 1.75
CA ARG A 21 -2.83 -3.99 1.11
C ARG A 21 -1.58 -3.86 0.26
N ILE A 22 -0.64 -4.76 0.48
CA ILE A 22 0.60 -4.82 -0.31
C ILE A 22 0.47 -5.95 -1.31
N ASN A 23 0.53 -5.61 -2.58
CA ASN A 23 0.39 -6.56 -3.67
C ASN A 23 1.70 -6.73 -4.42
N SER A 24 1.92 -7.93 -4.94
CA SER A 24 3.04 -8.23 -5.83
C SER A 24 2.64 -7.85 -7.25
N GLU A 25 2.75 -6.55 -7.55
CA GLU A 25 2.32 -5.94 -8.80
C GLU A 25 3.29 -4.82 -9.15
N ASP A 26 3.40 -4.54 -10.45
CA ASP A 26 4.29 -3.49 -10.94
C ASP A 26 3.47 -2.24 -11.29
N PRO A 27 3.46 -1.21 -10.42
CA PRO A 27 2.68 0.00 -10.69
C PRO A 27 3.15 0.77 -11.92
N ASP A 28 4.40 0.58 -12.32
CA ASP A 28 4.95 1.27 -13.48
C ASP A 28 4.62 0.58 -14.80
N HIS A 29 4.02 -0.61 -14.75
CA HIS A 29 3.64 -1.40 -15.91
C HIS A 29 2.21 -1.90 -15.77
N ASP A 30 1.27 -0.96 -15.54
CA ASP A 30 -0.16 -1.21 -15.49
C ASP A 30 -0.57 -2.24 -14.44
N PHE A 31 0.17 -2.29 -13.33
CA PHE A 31 -0.14 -3.21 -12.21
C PHE A 31 -0.17 -4.68 -12.62
N ARG A 32 0.59 -5.03 -13.65
CA ARG A 32 0.66 -6.44 -14.00
C ARG A 32 1.26 -7.24 -12.86
N PRO A 33 0.79 -8.47 -12.65
CA PRO A 33 1.32 -9.32 -11.57
C PRO A 33 2.83 -9.49 -11.70
N SER A 34 3.51 -9.47 -10.57
CA SER A 34 4.95 -9.71 -10.51
C SER A 34 5.18 -11.02 -9.79
N ALA A 35 5.37 -12.08 -10.57
CA ALA A 35 5.69 -13.39 -10.03
C ALA A 35 7.18 -13.51 -9.76
N GLY A 36 7.55 -14.40 -8.86
CA GLY A 36 8.94 -14.66 -8.56
C GLY A 36 9.17 -15.02 -7.12
N ARG A 37 10.43 -15.21 -6.78
CA ARG A 37 10.81 -15.60 -5.44
C ARG A 37 11.17 -14.37 -4.61
N ILE A 38 10.57 -14.28 -3.43
CA ILE A 38 10.93 -13.25 -2.47
C ILE A 38 12.29 -13.63 -1.86
N THR A 39 13.28 -12.80 -2.11
CA THR A 39 14.66 -13.08 -1.68
C THR A 39 14.98 -12.45 -0.33
N ALA A 40 14.28 -11.40 0.04
CA ALA A 40 14.46 -10.75 1.33
C ALA A 40 13.14 -10.14 1.78
N LEU A 41 12.89 -10.19 3.08
CA LEU A 41 11.70 -9.62 3.68
C LEU A 41 12.08 -9.02 5.03
N THR A 42 11.88 -7.71 5.18
CA THR A 42 12.03 -7.02 6.46
C THR A 42 10.67 -6.42 6.83
N VAL A 43 10.17 -6.77 7.99
CA VAL A 43 8.83 -6.42 8.44
C VAL A 43 8.92 -5.33 9.51
N PRO A 44 8.14 -4.24 9.37
CA PRO A 44 8.13 -3.23 10.42
C PRO A 44 7.47 -3.75 11.69
N GLY A 45 7.82 -3.15 12.82
CA GLY A 45 7.28 -3.54 14.11
C GLY A 45 7.12 -2.36 15.02
N GLY A 46 6.81 -2.65 16.28
CA GLY A 46 6.63 -1.66 17.31
C GLY A 46 5.16 -1.41 17.65
N PRO A 47 4.90 -0.57 18.65
CA PRO A 47 3.52 -0.30 19.09
C PRO A 47 2.68 0.29 17.96
N GLY A 48 1.46 -0.23 17.82
CA GLY A 48 0.53 0.27 16.82
C GLY A 48 0.85 -0.11 15.38
N VAL A 49 1.74 -1.08 15.16
CA VAL A 49 2.08 -1.57 13.81
C VAL A 49 1.89 -3.08 13.77
N ARG A 50 1.14 -3.55 12.75
CA ARG A 50 0.90 -4.98 12.55
C ARG A 50 1.06 -5.34 11.09
N TRP A 51 1.70 -6.48 10.85
CA TRP A 51 1.87 -7.05 9.52
C TRP A 51 1.20 -8.42 9.48
N ASP A 52 0.17 -8.56 8.65
CA ASP A 52 -0.56 -9.81 8.48
C ASP A 52 -0.22 -10.41 7.13
N SER A 53 0.48 -11.53 7.13
CA SER A 53 0.91 -12.18 5.90
C SER A 53 1.31 -13.63 6.18
N HIS A 54 1.13 -14.49 5.17
CA HIS A 54 1.67 -15.86 5.21
C HIS A 54 3.01 -15.94 4.46
N VAL A 55 3.48 -14.82 3.93
CA VAL A 55 4.67 -14.77 3.09
C VAL A 55 5.93 -14.58 3.94
N ARG A 56 7.02 -15.20 3.51
CA ARG A 56 8.34 -15.07 4.14
C ARG A 56 9.42 -15.13 3.07
N ALA A 57 10.64 -14.82 3.45
CA ALA A 57 11.78 -14.97 2.52
C ALA A 57 11.84 -16.40 2.00
N GLY A 58 12.06 -16.55 0.72
CA GLY A 58 12.05 -17.84 0.04
C GLY A 58 10.74 -18.23 -0.57
N TYR A 59 9.65 -17.54 -0.23
CA TYR A 59 8.34 -17.81 -0.82
C TYR A 59 8.32 -17.44 -2.28
N SER A 60 7.72 -18.29 -3.11
CA SER A 60 7.55 -18.01 -4.55
C SER A 60 6.12 -17.52 -4.80
N VAL A 61 6.01 -16.30 -5.32
CA VAL A 61 4.72 -15.72 -5.67
C VAL A 61 4.25 -16.31 -6.98
N PRO A 62 3.06 -16.98 -7.02
CA PRO A 62 2.55 -17.58 -8.25
C PRO A 62 2.16 -16.51 -9.28
N PRO A 63 2.28 -16.81 -10.58
CA PRO A 63 2.02 -15.82 -11.61
C PRO A 63 0.53 -15.54 -11.89
N ASN A 64 -0.37 -16.43 -11.53
CA ASN A 64 -1.77 -16.36 -11.98
C ASN A 64 -2.79 -16.32 -10.86
N TYR A 65 -2.38 -15.93 -9.65
CA TYR A 65 -3.27 -15.90 -8.50
C TYR A 65 -3.34 -14.52 -7.90
N ASP A 66 -4.11 -14.40 -6.82
CA ASP A 66 -4.20 -13.17 -6.07
C ASP A 66 -2.80 -12.69 -5.70
N SER A 67 -2.51 -11.47 -6.07
CA SER A 67 -1.19 -10.89 -5.87
C SER A 67 -0.97 -10.38 -4.45
N LEU A 68 -1.94 -10.52 -3.55
CA LEU A 68 -1.82 -10.02 -2.18
C LEU A 68 -0.65 -10.69 -1.45
N VAL A 69 0.30 -9.87 -1.01
CA VAL A 69 1.44 -10.32 -0.22
C VAL A 69 1.12 -10.21 1.27
N GLY A 70 0.50 -9.13 1.68
CA GLY A 70 0.14 -8.95 3.06
C GLY A 70 -0.61 -7.65 3.28
N LYS A 71 -1.02 -7.45 4.54
CA LYS A 71 -1.71 -6.25 4.97
C LYS A 71 -0.91 -5.57 6.04
N LEU A 72 -0.64 -4.29 5.85
CA LEU A 72 0.06 -3.46 6.82
C LEU A 72 -0.98 -2.60 7.54
N ILE A 73 -1.06 -2.75 8.85
CA ILE A 73 -2.09 -2.10 9.65
C ILE A 73 -1.41 -1.26 10.72
N VAL A 74 -1.83 -0.01 10.84
CA VAL A 74 -1.36 0.86 11.90
C VAL A 74 -2.54 1.40 12.69
N HIS A 75 -2.29 1.70 13.97
CA HIS A 75 -3.24 2.34 14.84
C HIS A 75 -2.53 3.47 15.59
N ALA A 76 -3.19 4.61 15.71
CA ALA A 76 -2.66 5.77 16.43
C ALA A 76 -3.82 6.57 17.01
N PRO A 77 -3.56 7.49 17.97
CA PRO A 77 -4.63 8.26 18.60
C PRO A 77 -5.40 9.19 17.66
N SER A 78 -4.79 9.61 16.54
CA SER A 78 -5.41 10.51 15.59
C SER A 78 -5.06 10.14 14.17
N ARG A 79 -5.80 10.69 13.20
CA ARG A 79 -5.51 10.46 11.77
C ARG A 79 -4.12 10.96 11.37
N PRO A 80 -3.70 12.19 11.73
CA PRO A 80 -2.35 12.64 11.38
C PRO A 80 -1.26 11.73 11.94
N GLU A 81 -1.43 11.26 13.17
CA GLU A 81 -0.45 10.35 13.79
C GLU A 81 -0.46 8.98 13.10
N ALA A 82 -1.64 8.50 12.69
CA ALA A 82 -1.76 7.24 11.97
C ALA A 82 -1.08 7.33 10.61
N ILE A 83 -1.23 8.45 9.90
CA ILE A 83 -0.56 8.69 8.62
C ILE A 83 0.96 8.69 8.81
N THR A 84 1.46 9.40 9.82
CA THR A 84 2.90 9.44 10.12
C THR A 84 3.42 8.05 10.43
N ARG A 85 2.67 7.29 11.22
CA ARG A 85 3.07 5.92 11.58
C ARG A 85 3.08 4.99 10.38
N MET A 86 2.09 5.13 9.48
CA MET A 86 2.05 4.33 8.27
C MET A 86 3.21 4.68 7.33
N ARG A 87 3.55 5.96 7.20
CA ARG A 87 4.70 6.37 6.38
C ARG A 87 5.97 5.68 6.84
N ARG A 88 6.22 5.69 8.16
CA ARG A 88 7.40 5.03 8.71
C ARG A 88 7.36 3.51 8.49
N ALA A 89 6.19 2.91 8.73
CA ALA A 89 6.03 1.47 8.53
C ALA A 89 6.28 1.06 7.09
N LEU A 90 5.77 1.84 6.13
CA LEU A 90 6.00 1.58 4.70
C LEU A 90 7.48 1.71 4.33
N ASP A 91 8.20 2.65 4.94
CA ASP A 91 9.62 2.81 4.68
C ASP A 91 10.45 1.67 5.27
N GLU A 92 9.98 1.07 6.37
CA GLU A 92 10.66 -0.06 7.01
C GLU A 92 10.35 -1.40 6.37
N LEU A 93 9.21 -1.50 5.67
CA LEU A 93 8.83 -2.73 4.99
C LEU A 93 9.63 -2.90 3.71
N VAL A 94 10.44 -3.95 3.66
CA VAL A 94 11.28 -4.24 2.50
C VAL A 94 10.94 -5.62 1.97
N ILE A 95 10.60 -5.67 0.69
CA ILE A 95 10.33 -6.93 -0.02
C ILE A 95 11.16 -6.90 -1.30
N GLU A 96 12.09 -7.83 -1.42
CA GLU A 96 12.97 -7.94 -2.58
C GLU A 96 12.68 -9.21 -3.36
N GLY A 97 12.94 -9.18 -4.65
CA GLY A 97 12.74 -10.32 -5.55
C GLY A 97 11.52 -10.19 -6.45
N VAL A 98 10.53 -9.38 -6.04
CA VAL A 98 9.36 -9.06 -6.86
C VAL A 98 9.08 -7.57 -6.79
N LYS A 99 8.34 -7.06 -7.76
CA LYS A 99 7.82 -5.69 -7.71
C LYS A 99 6.60 -5.68 -6.81
N THR A 100 6.42 -4.61 -6.06
CA THR A 100 5.27 -4.47 -5.17
C THR A 100 4.66 -3.08 -5.26
N THR A 101 3.49 -2.94 -4.65
CA THR A 101 2.79 -1.65 -4.57
C THR A 101 3.32 -0.75 -3.45
N ILE A 102 4.37 -1.15 -2.73
CA ILE A 102 4.95 -0.33 -1.66
C ILE A 102 5.28 1.09 -2.13
N PRO A 103 5.99 1.30 -3.25
CA PRO A 103 6.32 2.67 -3.69
C PRO A 103 5.09 3.53 -3.96
N LEU A 104 4.03 2.94 -4.48
CA LEU A 104 2.78 3.68 -4.70
C LEU A 104 2.19 4.16 -3.38
N HIS A 105 2.12 3.28 -2.39
CA HIS A 105 1.61 3.65 -1.07
C HIS A 105 2.49 4.69 -0.39
N GLN A 106 3.81 4.58 -0.55
CA GLN A 106 4.71 5.60 -0.01
C GLN A 106 4.39 6.99 -0.59
N ARG A 107 4.10 7.07 -1.87
CA ARG A 107 3.70 8.34 -2.51
C ARG A 107 2.35 8.83 -2.01
N ILE A 108 1.38 7.92 -1.86
CA ILE A 108 0.04 8.29 -1.36
C ILE A 108 0.16 8.94 0.02
N PHE A 109 0.90 8.31 0.92
CA PHE A 109 0.97 8.77 2.31
C PHE A 109 1.86 10.00 2.49
N ARG A 110 2.50 10.49 1.44
CA ARG A 110 3.27 11.74 1.45
C ARG A 110 2.61 12.84 0.64
N HIS A 111 1.53 12.52 -0.07
CA HIS A 111 0.87 13.51 -0.90
C HIS A 111 -0.03 14.42 -0.06
N LYS A 112 0.06 15.72 -0.32
CA LYS A 112 -0.68 16.73 0.44
C LYS A 112 -2.18 16.49 0.41
N ASP A 113 -2.74 16.15 -0.76
CA ASP A 113 -4.17 15.94 -0.90
C ASP A 113 -4.68 14.82 -0.02
N PHE A 114 -3.92 13.72 0.06
CA PHE A 114 -4.27 12.62 0.94
C PHE A 114 -4.17 13.02 2.41
N ILE A 115 -3.10 13.69 2.77
CA ILE A 115 -2.87 14.13 4.16
C ILE A 115 -3.99 15.07 4.61
N ASP A 116 -4.43 15.96 3.72
CA ASP A 116 -5.50 16.93 4.01
C ASP A 116 -6.89 16.31 3.96
N GLY A 117 -7.02 15.05 3.54
CA GLY A 117 -8.29 14.36 3.53
C GLY A 117 -9.16 14.62 2.31
N ASN A 118 -8.61 15.20 1.26
CA ASN A 118 -9.36 15.60 0.05
C ASN A 118 -9.19 14.61 -1.09
N VAL A 119 -9.23 13.32 -0.78
CA VAL A 119 -8.96 12.27 -1.79
C VAL A 119 -10.12 11.31 -1.95
N ASP A 120 -10.21 10.74 -3.16
CA ASP A 120 -11.06 9.61 -3.48
C ASP A 120 -10.29 8.68 -4.43
N THR A 121 -10.95 7.61 -4.90
CA THR A 121 -10.28 6.65 -5.81
C THR A 121 -9.87 7.31 -7.12
N THR A 122 -10.65 8.25 -7.61
CA THR A 122 -10.34 9.00 -8.83
C THR A 122 -9.06 9.81 -8.67
N TRP A 123 -8.81 10.32 -7.46
CA TRP A 123 -7.59 11.07 -7.17
C TRP A 123 -6.35 10.22 -7.42
N VAL A 124 -6.34 8.96 -6.96
CA VAL A 124 -5.20 8.07 -7.15
C VAL A 124 -4.94 7.88 -8.65
N GLU A 125 -5.98 7.64 -9.42
CA GLU A 125 -5.85 7.46 -10.86
C GLU A 125 -5.38 8.73 -11.57
N ARG A 126 -5.93 9.88 -11.19
CA ARG A 126 -5.68 11.14 -11.88
C ARG A 126 -4.30 11.73 -11.54
N VAL A 127 -3.89 11.64 -10.28
CA VAL A 127 -2.70 12.34 -9.79
C VAL A 127 -1.48 11.45 -9.78
N LEU A 128 -1.61 10.23 -9.28
CA LEU A 128 -0.48 9.33 -9.12
C LEU A 128 -0.29 8.36 -10.28
N MET A 129 -1.36 8.10 -11.04
CA MET A 129 -1.32 7.17 -12.16
C MET A 129 -1.95 7.81 -13.40
N PRO A 130 -1.43 8.97 -13.85
CA PRO A 130 -1.97 9.59 -15.06
C PRO A 130 -1.75 8.67 -16.27
N PRO A 131 -2.63 8.75 -17.29
CA PRO A 131 -2.44 7.97 -18.51
C PRO A 131 -1.06 8.23 -19.09
N ARG A 132 -0.43 7.19 -19.61
CA ARG A 132 0.85 7.33 -20.30
C ARG A 132 0.66 8.05 -21.62
N ALA A 133 1.69 8.77 -22.06
CA ALA A 133 1.67 9.37 -23.38
C ALA A 133 1.40 8.29 -24.42
N GLY A 134 0.37 8.51 -25.27
CA GLY A 134 -0.02 7.56 -26.30
C GLY A 134 -0.93 6.44 -25.84
N ALA A 135 -1.22 6.33 -24.54
CA ALA A 135 -2.16 5.33 -24.05
C ALA A 135 -3.60 5.79 -24.27
N PRO A 136 -4.52 4.86 -24.59
CA PRO A 136 -5.93 5.23 -24.69
C PRO A 136 -6.46 5.73 -23.36
N ALA A 137 -7.37 6.70 -23.42
CA ALA A 137 -8.01 7.20 -22.22
C ALA A 137 -8.82 6.07 -21.55
N GLY A 138 -8.71 5.95 -20.25
CA GLY A 138 -9.44 4.95 -19.50
C GLY A 138 -8.85 3.55 -19.52
N SER A 139 -7.66 3.40 -20.06
CA SER A 139 -6.96 2.10 -20.11
C SER A 139 -6.22 1.80 -18.81
#